data_e76665a520c686d1028f860795181757
#
_entry.id   e76665a520c686d1028f860795181757
#
_cell.length_a   1.000
_cell.length_b   1.000
_cell.length_c   1.000
_cell.angle_alpha   90.00
_cell.angle_beta   90.00
_cell.angle_gamma   90.00
#
_symmetry.space_group_name_H-M   'P 1'
#
loop_
_entity.id
_entity.type
_entity.pdbx_description
1 polymer ?
#
loop_
_entity_poly.entity_id
_entity_poly.type
_entity_poly.pdbx_seq_one_letter_code
_entity_poly.pdbx_strand_id
1 'polypeptide(L)'
;GKGDRDDFIKRFAKACSPGFDPDRDLERLGVANQTTMLKSETEEIGRLFERTMLSKYGPTQLNDHFLAFNTICDATQERQDAMFSLVDEPLDLMVVIGGFNSSNTTHLQEIAVSRGIRSFHIDTPERIDVGTNSIEHKPLAAELCREGDFLPEGPVRVGITSGASTPDRAVEEVIEKLMQLSEN
;
A
#
# COMPACT_ATOMS: atom_id res chain seq x y z
N GLY A 1 -29.76 10.30 1.97
CA GLY A 1 -28.74 10.69 1.08
C GLY A 1 -29.06 11.87 0.18
N LYS A 2 -28.02 12.56 -0.22
CA LYS A 2 -28.10 13.68 -1.17
C LYS A 2 -27.56 13.29 -2.55
N GLY A 3 -27.29 12.00 -2.78
CA GLY A 3 -26.75 11.49 -4.04
C GLY A 3 -27.84 11.09 -5.02
N ASP A 4 -27.50 11.10 -6.30
CA ASP A 4 -28.34 10.55 -7.36
C ASP A 4 -28.18 9.03 -7.41
N ARG A 5 -29.30 8.30 -7.40
CA ARG A 5 -29.34 6.83 -7.42
C ARG A 5 -28.73 6.26 -8.70
N ASP A 6 -29.05 6.86 -9.83
CA ASP A 6 -28.61 6.34 -11.13
C ASP A 6 -27.10 6.60 -11.33
N ASP A 7 -26.61 7.75 -10.85
CA ASP A 7 -25.15 8.02 -10.83
C ASP A 7 -24.42 7.04 -9.92
N PHE A 8 -24.97 6.70 -8.74
CA PHE A 8 -24.39 5.69 -7.86
C PHE A 8 -24.32 4.33 -8.55
N ILE A 9 -25.41 3.85 -9.11
CA ILE A 9 -25.45 2.55 -9.80
C ILE A 9 -24.48 2.52 -10.97
N LYS A 10 -24.39 3.60 -11.75
CA LYS A 10 -23.46 3.72 -12.87
C LYS A 10 -21.99 3.64 -12.41
N ARG A 11 -21.64 4.35 -11.34
CA ARG A 11 -20.26 4.35 -10.79
C ARG A 11 -19.85 3.00 -10.24
N PHE A 12 -20.74 2.31 -9.57
CA PHE A 12 -20.48 1.04 -8.89
C PHE A 12 -21.01 -0.19 -9.61
N ALA A 13 -21.41 -0.07 -10.88
CA ALA A 13 -22.04 -1.15 -11.64
C ALA A 13 -21.26 -2.47 -11.66
N LYS A 14 -19.91 -2.42 -11.62
CA LYS A 14 -19.03 -3.59 -11.59
C LYS A 14 -18.75 -4.12 -10.18
N ALA A 15 -19.11 -3.36 -9.14
CA ALA A 15 -18.83 -3.65 -7.75
C ALA A 15 -20.08 -3.92 -6.92
N CYS A 16 -21.27 -3.73 -7.49
CA CYS A 16 -22.53 -4.05 -6.84
C CYS A 16 -22.96 -5.50 -7.11
N SER A 17 -23.54 -6.15 -6.09
CA SER A 17 -24.20 -7.44 -6.25
C SER A 17 -25.43 -7.33 -7.15
N PRO A 18 -25.81 -8.40 -7.86
CA PRO A 18 -27.07 -8.40 -8.63
C PRO A 18 -28.27 -8.09 -7.75
N GLY A 19 -29.11 -7.15 -8.18
CA GLY A 19 -30.31 -6.74 -7.44
C GLY A 19 -30.06 -5.76 -6.28
N PHE A 20 -28.84 -5.25 -6.13
CA PHE A 20 -28.54 -4.20 -5.16
C PHE A 20 -29.31 -2.92 -5.48
N ASP A 21 -29.95 -2.36 -4.46
CA ASP A 21 -30.67 -1.09 -4.53
C ASP A 21 -30.16 -0.15 -3.41
N PRO A 22 -29.49 0.97 -3.74
CA PRO A 22 -28.92 1.86 -2.75
C PRO A 22 -29.97 2.49 -1.81
N ASP A 23 -31.22 2.67 -2.25
CA ASP A 23 -32.26 3.25 -1.41
C ASP A 23 -32.74 2.27 -0.33
N ARG A 24 -32.70 0.97 -0.61
CA ARG A 24 -33.07 -0.10 0.31
C ARG A 24 -31.90 -0.63 1.10
N ASP A 25 -30.78 -0.92 0.40
CA ASP A 25 -29.72 -1.76 0.95
C ASP A 25 -28.66 -0.93 1.72
N LEU A 26 -28.68 0.40 1.61
CA LEU A 26 -27.82 1.31 2.39
C LEU A 26 -28.45 1.78 3.72
N GLU A 27 -29.47 1.08 4.22
CA GLU A 27 -29.99 1.33 5.58
C GLU A 27 -29.05 0.84 6.68
N ARG A 28 -28.31 -0.25 6.39
CA ARG A 28 -27.30 -0.82 7.29
C ARG A 28 -26.02 -1.00 6.53
N LEU A 29 -24.93 -0.47 7.09
CA LEU A 29 -23.61 -0.51 6.48
C LEU A 29 -22.62 -1.24 7.36
N GLY A 30 -21.92 -2.20 6.77
CA GLY A 30 -20.71 -2.80 7.33
C GLY A 30 -19.49 -2.37 6.50
N VAL A 31 -18.42 -1.92 7.16
CA VAL A 31 -17.15 -1.62 6.50
C VAL A 31 -16.13 -2.70 6.86
N ALA A 32 -15.64 -3.39 5.85
CA ALA A 32 -14.53 -4.34 5.95
C ALA A 32 -13.62 -4.14 4.75
N ASN A 33 -12.33 -4.33 4.92
CA ASN A 33 -11.33 -4.17 3.88
C ASN A 33 -10.54 -5.47 3.65
N GLN A 34 -9.83 -5.53 2.54
CA GLN A 34 -8.85 -6.59 2.32
C GLN A 34 -7.71 -6.45 3.33
N THR A 35 -7.15 -7.59 3.75
CA THR A 35 -6.09 -7.67 4.77
C THR A 35 -4.81 -6.91 4.40
N THR A 36 -4.64 -6.53 3.13
CA THR A 36 -3.46 -5.87 2.56
C THR A 36 -3.65 -4.38 2.25
N MET A 37 -4.83 -3.82 2.55
CA MET A 37 -5.12 -2.40 2.31
C MET A 37 -4.39 -1.48 3.31
N LEU A 38 -4.29 -0.19 2.97
CA LEU A 38 -3.80 0.82 3.91
C LEU A 38 -4.83 1.07 5.01
N LYS A 39 -4.40 0.96 6.26
CA LYS A 39 -5.26 1.16 7.43
C LYS A 39 -5.84 2.57 7.47
N SER A 40 -4.99 3.58 7.22
CA SER A 40 -5.40 4.99 7.25
C SER A 40 -6.54 5.30 6.29
N GLU A 41 -6.51 4.77 5.07
CA GLU A 41 -7.58 4.93 4.08
C GLU A 41 -8.87 4.25 4.53
N THR A 42 -8.77 3.04 5.07
CA THR A 42 -9.94 2.30 5.58
C THR A 42 -10.60 3.02 6.75
N GLU A 43 -9.80 3.56 7.67
CA GLU A 43 -10.31 4.35 8.79
C GLU A 43 -10.98 5.65 8.33
N GLU A 44 -10.40 6.34 7.34
CA GLU A 44 -11.01 7.56 6.79
C GLU A 44 -12.36 7.27 6.14
N ILE A 45 -12.44 6.22 5.32
CA ILE A 45 -13.71 5.76 4.73
C ILE A 45 -14.71 5.37 5.82
N GLY A 46 -14.27 4.62 6.83
CA GLY A 46 -15.10 4.24 7.97
C GLY A 46 -15.69 5.46 8.69
N ARG A 47 -14.85 6.45 9.01
CA ARG A 47 -15.30 7.71 9.65
C ARG A 47 -16.27 8.50 8.78
N LEU A 48 -16.11 8.49 7.46
CA LEU A 48 -17.02 9.15 6.53
C LEU A 48 -18.41 8.51 6.58
N PHE A 49 -18.47 7.18 6.54
CA PHE A 49 -19.72 6.44 6.66
C PHE A 49 -20.36 6.62 8.04
N GLU A 50 -19.58 6.51 9.12
CA GLU A 50 -20.05 6.71 10.49
C GLU A 50 -20.72 8.08 10.67
N ARG A 51 -20.06 9.17 10.23
CA ARG A 51 -20.63 10.53 10.27
C ARG A 51 -21.93 10.63 9.48
N THR A 52 -22.00 10.00 8.33
CA THR A 52 -23.21 10.00 7.49
C THR A 52 -24.35 9.29 8.17
N MET A 53 -24.08 8.10 8.75
CA MET A 53 -25.08 7.31 9.46
C MET A 53 -25.51 7.97 10.78
N LEU A 54 -24.56 8.58 11.50
CA LEU A 54 -24.83 9.37 12.70
C LEU A 54 -25.77 10.55 12.39
N SER A 55 -25.53 11.25 11.29
CA SER A 55 -26.40 12.35 10.83
C SER A 55 -27.79 11.90 10.43
N LYS A 56 -27.92 10.67 9.90
CA LYS A 56 -29.19 10.13 9.41
C LYS A 56 -30.05 9.53 10.53
N TYR A 57 -29.45 8.80 11.46
CA TYR A 57 -30.13 7.97 12.45
C TYR A 57 -29.95 8.45 13.90
N GLY A 58 -29.03 9.36 14.14
CA GLY A 58 -28.68 9.85 15.48
C GLY A 58 -27.83 8.88 16.30
N PRO A 59 -27.31 9.34 17.46
CA PRO A 59 -26.35 8.57 18.25
C PRO A 59 -26.94 7.31 18.88
N THR A 60 -28.23 7.30 19.20
CA THR A 60 -28.88 6.16 19.85
C THR A 60 -29.13 4.97 18.94
N GLN A 61 -29.21 5.20 17.63
CA GLN A 61 -29.48 4.15 16.63
C GLN A 61 -28.26 3.84 15.75
N LEU A 62 -27.14 4.55 15.94
CA LEU A 62 -25.96 4.39 15.09
C LEU A 62 -25.49 2.93 15.03
N ASN A 63 -25.40 2.23 16.16
CA ASN A 63 -24.91 0.86 16.22
C ASN A 63 -25.83 -0.17 15.53
N ASP A 64 -27.10 0.19 15.31
CA ASP A 64 -28.04 -0.66 14.56
C ASP A 64 -27.86 -0.52 13.04
N HIS A 65 -27.23 0.58 12.60
CA HIS A 65 -27.09 0.95 11.20
C HIS A 65 -25.67 0.99 10.67
N PHE A 66 -24.67 1.03 11.55
CA PHE A 66 -23.26 1.11 11.14
C PHE A 66 -22.34 0.23 11.99
N LEU A 67 -21.48 -0.50 11.31
CA LEU A 67 -20.45 -1.32 11.92
C LEU A 67 -19.16 -1.27 11.09
N ALA A 68 -18.04 -1.00 11.71
CA ALA A 68 -16.73 -1.06 11.07
C ALA A 68 -15.83 -2.07 11.78
N PHE A 69 -15.17 -2.93 11.01
CA PHE A 69 -14.20 -3.89 11.52
C PHE A 69 -12.82 -3.54 10.98
N ASN A 70 -11.82 -3.58 11.85
CA ASN A 70 -10.43 -3.62 11.38
C ASN A 70 -10.13 -5.06 10.94
N THR A 71 -10.01 -5.26 9.63
CA THR A 71 -9.73 -6.57 9.00
C THR A 71 -8.33 -6.65 8.40
N ILE A 72 -7.46 -5.67 8.65
CA ILE A 72 -6.04 -5.71 8.26
C ILE A 72 -5.33 -6.71 9.16
N CYS A 73 -4.49 -7.58 8.58
CA CYS A 73 -3.72 -8.53 9.37
C CYS A 73 -2.55 -7.83 10.08
N ASP A 74 -2.17 -8.34 11.26
CA ASP A 74 -1.11 -7.76 12.09
C ASP A 74 0.22 -7.63 11.32
N ALA A 75 0.61 -8.66 10.57
CA ALA A 75 1.84 -8.63 9.78
C ALA A 75 1.85 -7.52 8.69
N THR A 76 0.71 -7.19 8.10
CA THR A 76 0.58 -6.07 7.17
C THR A 76 0.65 -4.74 7.91
N GLN A 77 -0.03 -4.65 9.06
CA GLN A 77 -0.05 -3.46 9.89
C GLN A 77 1.35 -3.10 10.41
N GLU A 78 2.05 -4.07 10.97
CA GLU A 78 3.41 -3.89 11.49
C GLU A 78 4.37 -3.38 10.42
N ARG A 79 4.27 -3.91 9.19
CA ARG A 79 5.09 -3.45 8.06
C ARG A 79 4.75 -2.03 7.61
N GLN A 80 3.47 -1.68 7.60
CA GLN A 80 3.06 -0.30 7.29
C GLN A 80 3.56 0.67 8.37
N ASP A 81 3.43 0.32 9.64
CA ASP A 81 3.89 1.16 10.76
C ASP A 81 5.42 1.32 10.73
N ALA A 82 6.16 0.24 10.49
CA ALA A 82 7.61 0.28 10.29
C ALA A 82 8.00 1.13 9.08
N MET A 83 7.26 1.01 7.98
CA MET A 83 7.49 1.80 6.78
C MET A 83 7.27 3.30 7.01
N PHE A 84 6.21 3.69 7.72
CA PHE A 84 5.98 5.10 8.07
C PHE A 84 7.12 5.65 8.94
N SER A 85 7.63 4.86 9.88
CA SER A 85 8.80 5.26 10.68
C SER A 85 10.07 5.38 9.83
N LEU A 86 10.27 4.46 8.89
CA LEU A 86 11.45 4.42 8.02
C LEU A 86 11.51 5.63 7.06
N VAL A 87 10.38 6.03 6.49
CA VAL A 87 10.34 7.18 5.55
C VAL A 87 10.46 8.55 6.22
N ASP A 88 10.41 8.61 7.54
CA ASP A 88 10.72 9.83 8.31
C ASP A 88 12.24 10.00 8.54
N GLU A 89 13.05 8.96 8.26
CA GLU A 89 14.50 9.04 8.26
C GLU A 89 15.01 9.72 6.97
N PRO A 90 16.18 10.37 7.00
CA PRO A 90 16.76 11.02 5.82
C PRO A 90 17.34 9.96 4.86
N LEU A 91 16.52 9.40 4.00
CA LEU A 91 16.88 8.39 3.01
C LEU A 91 17.15 9.03 1.64
N ASP A 92 18.18 8.53 0.94
CA ASP A 92 18.49 8.92 -0.43
C ASP A 92 17.68 8.09 -1.44
N LEU A 93 17.46 6.80 -1.12
CA LEU A 93 16.63 5.90 -1.91
C LEU A 93 16.03 4.77 -1.06
N MET A 94 15.05 4.09 -1.63
CA MET A 94 14.37 2.95 -1.01
C MET A 94 14.35 1.75 -1.95
N VAL A 95 14.65 0.57 -1.44
CA VAL A 95 14.43 -0.71 -2.14
C VAL A 95 13.28 -1.46 -1.45
N VAL A 96 12.22 -1.72 -2.21
CA VAL A 96 11.04 -2.45 -1.77
C VAL A 96 11.06 -3.84 -2.40
N ILE A 97 11.11 -4.89 -1.58
CA ILE A 97 11.31 -6.26 -2.04
C ILE A 97 10.02 -7.06 -1.90
N GLY A 98 9.55 -7.67 -2.98
CA GLY A 98 8.41 -8.58 -2.97
C GLY A 98 7.70 -8.65 -4.32
N GLY A 99 6.82 -9.62 -4.45
CA GLY A 99 6.14 -9.92 -5.73
C GLY A 99 5.41 -8.71 -6.31
N PHE A 100 5.54 -8.48 -7.61
CA PHE A 100 4.89 -7.37 -8.33
C PHE A 100 3.36 -7.37 -8.29
N ASN A 101 2.76 -8.50 -7.95
CA ASN A 101 1.31 -8.66 -7.78
C ASN A 101 0.86 -8.58 -6.32
N SER A 102 1.77 -8.30 -5.40
CA SER A 102 1.48 -8.17 -3.97
C SER A 102 0.99 -6.76 -3.65
N SER A 103 -0.28 -6.61 -3.31
CA SER A 103 -0.85 -5.33 -2.88
C SER A 103 -0.10 -4.75 -1.68
N ASN A 104 0.28 -5.59 -0.71
CA ASN A 104 1.05 -5.15 0.45
C ASN A 104 2.38 -4.52 0.04
N THR A 105 3.14 -5.16 -0.87
CA THR A 105 4.43 -4.63 -1.36
C THR A 105 4.23 -3.33 -2.14
N THR A 106 3.20 -3.26 -2.98
CA THR A 106 2.86 -2.05 -3.73
C THR A 106 2.54 -0.88 -2.79
N HIS A 107 1.78 -1.11 -1.72
CA HIS A 107 1.47 -0.07 -0.74
C HIS A 107 2.72 0.43 0.01
N LEU A 108 3.69 -0.42 0.30
CA LEU A 108 4.97 0.02 0.86
C LEU A 108 5.71 0.96 -0.11
N GLN A 109 5.70 0.67 -1.41
CA GLN A 109 6.27 1.55 -2.43
C GLN A 109 5.50 2.89 -2.52
N GLU A 110 4.17 2.85 -2.47
CA GLU A 110 3.32 4.06 -2.47
C GLU A 110 3.65 5.00 -1.31
N ILE A 111 3.91 4.46 -0.12
CA ILE A 111 4.33 5.25 1.06
C ILE A 111 5.65 5.98 0.76
N ALA A 112 6.67 5.29 0.23
CA ALA A 112 7.95 5.91 -0.10
C ALA A 112 7.80 7.02 -1.15
N VAL A 113 7.08 6.73 -2.23
CA VAL A 113 6.84 7.67 -3.34
C VAL A 113 6.06 8.90 -2.86
N SER A 114 5.08 8.74 -1.97
CA SER A 114 4.30 9.85 -1.40
C SER A 114 5.15 10.83 -0.57
N ARG A 115 6.28 10.35 -0.05
CA ARG A 115 7.29 11.17 0.68
C ARG A 115 8.39 11.73 -0.23
N GLY A 116 8.29 11.50 -1.55
CA GLY A 116 9.28 11.96 -2.53
C GLY A 116 10.58 11.16 -2.52
N ILE A 117 10.62 9.99 -1.88
CA ILE A 117 11.79 9.13 -1.84
C ILE A 117 11.86 8.33 -3.14
N ARG A 118 13.02 8.35 -3.81
CA ARG A 118 13.33 7.54 -4.98
C ARG A 118 13.20 6.06 -4.61
N SER A 119 12.26 5.33 -5.21
CA SER A 119 11.89 3.98 -4.76
C SER A 119 11.97 2.95 -5.87
N PHE A 120 12.61 1.82 -5.58
CA PHE A 120 12.81 0.68 -6.48
C PHE A 120 12.08 -0.55 -5.96
N HIS A 121 11.01 -0.97 -6.64
CA HIS A 121 10.32 -2.22 -6.33
C HIS A 121 10.89 -3.35 -7.16
N ILE A 122 11.42 -4.37 -6.50
CA ILE A 122 12.00 -5.57 -7.11
C ILE A 122 11.33 -6.82 -6.54
N ASP A 123 11.18 -7.85 -7.35
CA ASP A 123 10.60 -9.12 -6.92
C ASP A 123 11.65 -10.15 -6.46
N THR A 124 12.88 -10.02 -6.96
CA THR A 124 14.00 -10.91 -6.62
C THR A 124 15.33 -10.15 -6.55
N PRO A 125 16.34 -10.68 -5.82
CA PRO A 125 17.67 -10.07 -5.74
C PRO A 125 18.40 -9.96 -7.09
N GLU A 126 18.09 -10.84 -8.05
CA GLU A 126 18.70 -10.87 -9.38
C GLU A 126 18.39 -9.63 -10.21
N ARG A 127 17.40 -8.83 -9.79
CA ARG A 127 17.11 -7.53 -10.41
C ARG A 127 18.20 -6.49 -10.21
N ILE A 128 19.12 -6.72 -9.27
CA ILE A 128 20.29 -5.86 -9.05
C ILE A 128 21.50 -6.50 -9.73
N ASP A 129 22.08 -5.77 -10.66
CA ASP A 129 23.33 -6.13 -11.36
C ASP A 129 24.47 -5.29 -10.77
N VAL A 130 25.29 -5.94 -9.93
CA VAL A 130 26.43 -5.30 -9.27
C VAL A 130 27.52 -4.87 -10.27
N GLY A 131 27.70 -5.64 -11.36
CA GLY A 131 28.76 -5.36 -12.34
C GLY A 131 28.51 -4.07 -13.14
N THR A 132 27.28 -3.63 -13.25
CA THR A 132 26.89 -2.44 -14.04
C THR A 132 26.18 -1.36 -13.21
N ASN A 133 26.13 -1.50 -11.90
CA ASN A 133 25.36 -0.62 -11.01
C ASN A 133 23.97 -0.33 -11.56
N SER A 134 23.24 -1.38 -11.96
CA SER A 134 21.90 -1.22 -12.53
C SER A 134 20.85 -2.04 -11.79
N ILE A 135 19.62 -1.56 -11.81
CA ILE A 135 18.48 -2.21 -11.20
C ILE A 135 17.31 -2.30 -12.19
N GLU A 136 16.74 -3.49 -12.30
CA GLU A 136 15.49 -3.69 -13.03
C GLU A 136 14.34 -3.66 -12.01
N HIS A 137 13.46 -2.71 -12.11
CA HIS A 137 12.42 -2.46 -11.12
C HIS A 137 11.08 -2.10 -11.76
N LYS A 138 10.02 -2.18 -10.96
CA LYS A 138 8.67 -1.79 -11.38
C LYS A 138 8.26 -0.50 -10.69
N PRO A 139 8.24 0.65 -11.39
CA PRO A 139 7.67 1.88 -10.83
C PRO A 139 6.16 1.74 -10.60
N LEU A 140 5.58 2.62 -9.75
CA LEU A 140 4.13 2.66 -9.55
C LEU A 140 3.40 2.94 -10.87
N ALA A 141 2.36 2.16 -11.14
CA ALA A 141 1.49 2.27 -12.31
C ALA A 141 2.24 2.24 -13.67
N ALA A 142 3.45 1.63 -13.71
CA ALA A 142 4.26 1.52 -14.91
C ALA A 142 4.72 0.08 -15.16
N GLU A 143 5.28 -0.15 -16.32
CA GLU A 143 5.90 -1.41 -16.69
C GLU A 143 7.30 -1.55 -16.09
N LEU A 144 7.81 -2.78 -16.08
CA LEU A 144 9.16 -3.09 -15.64
C LEU A 144 10.19 -2.31 -16.48
N CYS A 145 11.13 -1.65 -15.83
CA CYS A 145 12.18 -0.89 -16.48
C CYS A 145 13.54 -1.12 -15.81
N ARG A 146 14.61 -0.82 -16.54
CA ARG A 146 15.98 -0.89 -16.02
C ARG A 146 16.56 0.51 -15.88
N GLU A 147 17.20 0.77 -14.75
CA GLU A 147 17.86 2.03 -14.43
C GLU A 147 19.34 1.75 -14.11
N GLY A 148 20.24 2.45 -14.80
CA GLY A 148 21.69 2.41 -14.54
C GLY A 148 22.09 3.45 -13.51
N ASP A 149 23.25 3.25 -12.88
CA ASP A 149 23.80 4.15 -11.85
C ASP A 149 22.75 4.46 -10.76
N PHE A 150 21.98 3.42 -10.37
CA PHE A 150 20.88 3.60 -9.44
C PHE A 150 21.36 3.90 -8.02
N LEU A 151 22.51 3.32 -7.62
CA LEU A 151 23.17 3.61 -6.35
C LEU A 151 24.23 4.71 -6.59
N PRO A 152 24.05 5.92 -6.03
CA PRO A 152 25.00 7.00 -6.18
C PRO A 152 26.35 6.68 -5.53
N GLU A 153 27.42 7.32 -6.01
CA GLU A 153 28.73 7.24 -5.38
C GLU A 153 28.77 7.99 -4.03
N GLY A 154 29.56 7.49 -3.10
CA GLY A 154 29.78 8.09 -1.78
C GLY A 154 28.81 7.60 -0.71
N PRO A 155 28.70 8.31 0.43
CA PRO A 155 27.82 7.91 1.52
C PRO A 155 26.36 8.00 1.12
N VAL A 156 25.66 6.87 1.07
CA VAL A 156 24.24 6.76 0.69
C VAL A 156 23.45 6.08 1.80
N ARG A 157 22.28 6.62 2.13
CA ARG A 157 21.34 6.00 3.05
C ARG A 157 20.24 5.31 2.27
N VAL A 158 20.27 3.98 2.28
CA VAL A 158 19.30 3.13 1.59
C VAL A 158 18.30 2.58 2.59
N GLY A 159 17.03 2.90 2.40
CA GLY A 159 15.94 2.22 3.11
C GLY A 159 15.64 0.89 2.43
N ILE A 160 15.45 -0.17 3.22
CA ILE A 160 15.09 -1.49 2.71
C ILE A 160 13.84 -1.96 3.44
N THR A 161 12.83 -2.38 2.69
CA THR A 161 11.61 -2.97 3.22
C THR A 161 11.16 -4.14 2.35
N SER A 162 10.32 -5.00 2.90
CA SER A 162 9.83 -6.18 2.18
C SER A 162 8.35 -6.45 2.45
N GLY A 163 7.67 -7.03 1.46
CA GLY A 163 6.31 -7.54 1.64
C GLY A 163 6.25 -8.68 2.66
N ALA A 164 5.09 -8.86 3.31
CA ALA A 164 4.89 -9.85 4.38
C ALA A 164 5.19 -11.31 3.97
N SER A 165 5.10 -11.64 2.69
CA SER A 165 5.39 -12.96 2.15
C SER A 165 6.78 -13.09 1.52
N THR A 166 7.63 -12.07 1.64
CA THR A 166 8.99 -12.09 1.09
C THR A 166 9.90 -12.90 2.00
N PRO A 167 10.66 -13.89 1.47
CA PRO A 167 11.61 -14.64 2.28
C PRO A 167 12.75 -13.75 2.81
N ASP A 168 13.14 -13.94 4.07
CA ASP A 168 14.24 -13.18 4.68
C ASP A 168 15.53 -13.29 3.89
N ARG A 169 15.81 -14.46 3.32
CA ARG A 169 16.98 -14.70 2.46
C ARG A 169 17.03 -13.75 1.26
N ALA A 170 15.89 -13.42 0.64
CA ALA A 170 15.87 -12.48 -0.47
C ALA A 170 16.27 -11.06 -0.01
N VAL A 171 15.88 -10.68 1.21
CA VAL A 171 16.28 -9.41 1.81
C VAL A 171 17.79 -9.39 2.09
N GLU A 172 18.34 -10.47 2.66
CA GLU A 172 19.76 -10.61 2.93
C GLU A 172 20.61 -10.49 1.63
N GLU A 173 20.22 -11.22 0.58
CA GLU A 173 20.89 -11.17 -0.72
C GLU A 173 20.85 -9.77 -1.37
N VAL A 174 19.76 -9.02 -1.19
CA VAL A 174 19.69 -7.62 -1.65
C VAL A 174 20.65 -6.74 -0.86
N ILE A 175 20.70 -6.89 0.46
CA ILE A 175 21.64 -6.13 1.31
C ILE A 175 23.08 -6.41 0.89
N GLU A 176 23.45 -7.67 0.69
CA GLU A 176 24.78 -8.07 0.24
C GLU A 176 25.18 -7.41 -1.09
N LYS A 177 24.25 -7.38 -2.08
CA LYS A 177 24.50 -6.73 -3.37
C LYS A 177 24.68 -5.21 -3.25
N LEU A 178 23.88 -4.56 -2.40
CA LEU A 178 24.01 -3.12 -2.15
C LEU A 178 25.35 -2.79 -1.46
N MET A 179 25.79 -3.63 -0.53
CA MET A 179 27.12 -3.49 0.10
C MET A 179 28.23 -3.68 -0.92
N GLN A 180 28.17 -4.69 -1.79
CA GLN A 180 29.16 -4.88 -2.86
C GLN A 180 29.23 -3.69 -3.81
N LEU A 181 28.10 -3.04 -4.11
CA LEU A 181 28.08 -1.82 -4.92
C LEU A 181 28.75 -0.63 -4.22
N SER A 182 28.62 -0.53 -2.89
CA SER A 182 29.21 0.56 -2.12
C SER A 182 30.74 0.44 -1.92
N GLU A 183 31.30 -0.75 -2.15
CA GLU A 183 32.73 -1.02 -2.04
C GLU A 183 33.50 -0.83 -3.36
N ASN A 184 32.81 -0.70 -4.48
CA ASN A 184 33.37 -0.51 -5.83
C ASN A 184 33.44 0.98 -6.20
#